data_184a4e678443ed92868f20232058551c
#
_entry.id   184a4e678443ed92868f20232058551c
#
_cell.length_a   1.000
_cell.length_b   1.000
_cell.length_c   1.000
_cell.angle_alpha   90.00
_cell.angle_beta   90.00
_cell.angle_gamma   90.00
#
_symmetry.space_group_name_H-M   'P 1'
#
loop_
_entity.id
_entity.type
_entity.pdbx_description
1 polymer ?
#
loop_
_entity_poly.entity_id
_entity_poly.type
_entity_poly.pdbx_seq_one_letter_code
_entity_poly.pdbx_strand_id
1 'polypeptide(L)'
;NTYAHMSVGWAIAFDSPFAFTKQVAGDFGGTRNGTVIHWPNGIEAKGEIREQFTHVIDVVPTILEVTGIPEPTVVDGIPQIPIQGTSMAYSFDDAAAPERHTTQYFEIIGNRGLYQDGWLARATVKLPWETTMMNTVAADDGWELYNTLEDFSLTHNLAAEFPDRLAAMRATFLEEAIANQVLPLDDRLLERLLPEAAGRPTMMGDRTALDLYPGAWHLVEDSILSIKNVSSSLLARVSVNDDIEADGVIIAQGSRFGGWSFYVEGGYPPYTYNNLGELT
;
A
#
# COMPACT_ATOMS: atom_id res chain seq x y z
N ASN A 1 20.55 20.00 2.02
CA ASN A 1 20.66 18.54 1.80
C ASN A 1 20.07 17.79 2.99
N THR A 2 18.76 17.62 3.00
CA THR A 2 18.04 16.80 3.99
C THR A 2 17.22 15.76 3.26
N TYR A 3 17.23 14.55 3.79
CA TYR A 3 16.29 13.51 3.33
C TYR A 3 14.86 13.93 3.67
N ALA A 4 13.95 13.74 2.73
CA ALA A 4 12.54 14.09 2.87
C ALA A 4 11.77 13.01 3.64
N HIS A 5 12.21 12.69 4.86
CA HIS A 5 11.45 11.85 5.77
C HIS A 5 11.60 12.26 7.21
N MET A 6 10.60 11.93 8.00
CA MET A 6 10.49 12.29 9.40
C MET A 6 11.39 11.37 10.24
N SER A 7 12.11 11.92 11.21
CA SER A 7 12.85 11.11 12.17
C SER A 7 11.90 10.36 13.10
N VAL A 8 12.32 9.20 13.61
CA VAL A 8 11.51 8.34 14.48
C VAL A 8 10.96 9.10 15.69
N GLY A 9 11.79 9.93 16.34
CA GLY A 9 11.35 10.71 17.50
C GLY A 9 10.20 11.68 17.19
N TRP A 10 10.23 12.33 16.04
CA TRP A 10 9.13 13.20 15.60
C TRP A 10 7.91 12.39 15.18
N ALA A 11 8.09 11.24 14.52
CA ALA A 11 6.97 10.37 14.16
C ALA A 11 6.20 9.94 15.42
N ILE A 12 6.88 9.43 16.43
CA ILE A 12 6.26 9.05 17.72
C ILE A 12 5.58 10.24 18.39
N ALA A 13 6.20 11.42 18.37
CA ALA A 13 5.62 12.61 19.00
C ALA A 13 4.30 13.06 18.32
N PHE A 14 4.20 12.92 17.01
CA PHE A 14 2.98 13.27 16.27
C PHE A 14 1.93 12.18 16.29
N ASP A 15 2.31 10.92 16.50
CA ASP A 15 1.37 9.79 16.63
C ASP A 15 0.82 9.65 18.07
N SER A 16 1.40 10.37 19.05
CA SER A 16 0.92 10.34 20.44
C SER A 16 -0.58 10.69 20.52
N PRO A 17 -1.39 9.96 21.34
CA PRO A 17 -1.01 9.06 22.42
C PRO A 17 -0.80 7.59 22.00
N PHE A 18 -0.81 7.28 20.72
CA PHE A 18 -0.64 5.91 20.24
C PHE A 18 0.82 5.46 20.32
N ALA A 19 1.01 4.18 20.55
CA ALA A 19 2.33 3.57 20.49
C ALA A 19 2.74 3.29 19.04
N PHE A 20 4.06 3.19 18.83
CA PHE A 20 4.68 2.87 17.56
C PHE A 20 4.49 3.91 16.44
N THR A 21 4.81 3.52 15.22
CA THR A 21 4.75 4.34 14.01
C THR A 21 4.50 3.45 12.79
N LYS A 22 4.63 4.01 11.58
CA LYS A 22 4.63 3.28 10.29
C LYS A 22 5.34 1.92 10.40
N GLN A 23 4.82 0.90 9.76
CA GLN A 23 5.21 -0.52 9.73
C GLN A 23 4.68 -1.37 10.90
N VAL A 24 4.05 -0.79 11.89
CA VAL A 24 3.42 -1.57 12.96
C VAL A 24 1.91 -1.64 12.70
N ALA A 25 1.52 -2.56 11.84
CA ALA A 25 0.16 -2.65 11.30
C ALA A 25 -0.92 -2.96 12.36
N GLY A 26 -0.53 -3.55 13.48
CA GLY A 26 -1.44 -3.87 14.59
C GLY A 26 -1.63 -2.73 15.59
N ASP A 27 -1.04 -1.55 15.37
CA ASP A 27 -1.12 -0.44 16.33
C ASP A 27 -1.58 0.85 15.68
N PHE A 28 -2.27 1.68 16.45
CA PHE A 28 -2.83 2.93 15.95
C PHE A 28 -1.77 3.98 15.56
N GLY A 29 -0.61 3.98 16.16
CA GLY A 29 0.52 4.80 15.68
C GLY A 29 1.01 4.37 14.29
N GLY A 30 0.75 3.13 13.88
CA GLY A 30 1.07 2.62 12.54
C GLY A 30 -0.06 2.73 11.53
N THR A 31 -1.31 2.82 11.97
CA THR A 31 -2.48 2.67 11.09
C THR A 31 -3.49 3.81 11.18
N ARG A 32 -3.61 4.50 12.31
CA ARG A 32 -4.63 5.53 12.50
C ARG A 32 -4.16 6.88 11.96
N ASN A 33 -4.92 7.42 11.00
CA ASN A 33 -4.65 8.73 10.41
C ASN A 33 -5.90 9.61 10.49
N GLY A 34 -5.70 10.90 10.78
CA GLY A 34 -6.78 11.87 10.71
C GLY A 34 -7.25 12.06 9.26
N THR A 35 -8.55 12.03 9.05
CA THR A 35 -9.15 12.29 7.74
C THR A 35 -10.07 13.49 7.82
N VAL A 36 -9.97 14.41 6.85
CA VAL A 36 -10.86 15.56 6.72
C VAL A 36 -11.55 15.50 5.36
N ILE A 37 -12.86 15.57 5.37
CA ILE A 37 -13.69 15.62 4.17
C ILE A 37 -14.33 16.98 4.05
N HIS A 38 -14.17 17.62 2.89
CA HIS A 38 -14.76 18.92 2.60
C HIS A 38 -15.52 18.86 1.27
N TRP A 39 -16.85 18.90 1.34
CA TRP A 39 -17.73 18.87 0.19
C TRP A 39 -18.94 19.81 0.42
N PRO A 40 -18.77 21.13 0.18
CA PRO A 40 -19.78 22.15 0.55
C PRO A 40 -21.17 21.93 -0.04
N ASN A 41 -21.27 21.30 -1.19
CA ASN A 41 -22.53 21.06 -1.88
C ASN A 41 -23.22 19.75 -1.49
N GLY A 42 -22.58 18.90 -0.70
CA GLY A 42 -23.09 17.57 -0.38
C GLY A 42 -23.02 17.20 1.10
N ILE A 43 -22.40 18.03 1.95
CA ILE A 43 -22.32 17.82 3.41
C ILE A 43 -22.83 19.09 4.09
N GLU A 44 -23.91 18.95 4.87
CA GLU A 44 -24.48 20.05 5.66
C GLU A 44 -23.74 20.28 6.96
N ALA A 45 -23.23 19.20 7.57
CA ALA A 45 -22.44 19.21 8.80
C ALA A 45 -21.16 20.04 8.65
N LYS A 46 -20.82 20.83 9.68
CA LYS A 46 -19.65 21.73 9.65
C LYS A 46 -18.80 21.58 10.90
N GLY A 47 -17.57 21.05 10.73
CA GLY A 47 -16.61 20.92 11.81
C GLY A 47 -16.97 19.85 12.84
N GLU A 48 -17.83 18.93 12.48
CA GLU A 48 -18.23 17.81 13.32
C GLU A 48 -17.27 16.63 13.18
N ILE A 49 -17.13 15.85 14.26
CA ILE A 49 -16.32 14.63 14.29
C ILE A 49 -17.20 13.44 13.91
N ARG A 50 -16.58 12.45 13.25
CA ARG A 50 -17.13 11.13 12.98
C ARG A 50 -16.24 10.10 13.65
N GLU A 51 -16.83 9.23 14.47
CA GLU A 51 -16.10 8.24 15.26
C GLU A 51 -16.24 6.83 14.71
N GLN A 52 -17.05 6.63 13.68
CA GLN A 52 -17.18 5.34 13.00
C GLN A 52 -15.81 4.90 12.47
N PHE A 53 -15.51 3.61 12.60
CA PHE A 53 -14.34 3.04 11.99
C PHE A 53 -14.41 3.22 10.46
N THR A 54 -13.30 3.65 9.88
CA THR A 54 -13.12 3.79 8.43
C THR A 54 -11.72 3.34 8.04
N HIS A 55 -11.56 2.91 6.81
CA HIS A 55 -10.28 2.51 6.25
C HIS A 55 -10.01 3.22 4.92
N VAL A 56 -8.75 3.29 4.49
CA VAL A 56 -8.39 3.96 3.24
C VAL A 56 -9.10 3.36 2.01
N ILE A 57 -9.45 2.06 2.06
CA ILE A 57 -10.21 1.41 0.98
C ILE A 57 -11.64 1.94 0.84
N ASP A 58 -12.17 2.63 1.84
CA ASP A 58 -13.52 3.21 1.85
C ASP A 58 -13.62 4.49 1.03
N VAL A 59 -12.48 5.11 0.71
CA VAL A 59 -12.45 6.37 -0.04
C VAL A 59 -13.02 6.21 -1.45
N VAL A 60 -12.62 5.16 -2.16
CA VAL A 60 -13.06 4.93 -3.54
C VAL A 60 -14.56 4.67 -3.62
N PRO A 61 -15.16 3.72 -2.87
CA PRO A 61 -16.60 3.49 -2.93
C PRO A 61 -17.39 4.73 -2.46
N THR A 62 -16.86 5.54 -1.54
CA THR A 62 -17.47 6.80 -1.16
C THR A 62 -17.55 7.78 -2.34
N ILE A 63 -16.44 7.94 -3.07
CA ILE A 63 -16.42 8.81 -4.26
C ILE A 63 -17.40 8.32 -5.33
N LEU A 64 -17.42 7.02 -5.59
CA LEU A 64 -18.33 6.44 -6.57
C LEU A 64 -19.80 6.68 -6.18
N GLU A 65 -20.15 6.47 -4.91
CA GLU A 65 -21.52 6.71 -4.43
C GLU A 65 -21.93 8.18 -4.56
N VAL A 66 -21.11 9.12 -4.07
CA VAL A 66 -21.47 10.54 -4.07
C VAL A 66 -21.47 11.18 -5.47
N THR A 67 -20.76 10.58 -6.41
CA THR A 67 -20.76 11.02 -7.81
C THR A 67 -21.77 10.28 -8.67
N GLY A 68 -22.40 9.22 -8.16
CA GLY A 68 -23.32 8.37 -8.92
C GLY A 68 -22.64 7.55 -10.03
N ILE A 69 -21.31 7.36 -9.95
CA ILE A 69 -20.56 6.57 -10.92
C ILE A 69 -20.60 5.09 -10.46
N PRO A 70 -21.07 4.18 -11.31
CA PRO A 70 -21.06 2.75 -10.94
C PRO A 70 -19.64 2.19 -10.82
N GLU A 71 -19.46 1.23 -9.93
CA GLU A 71 -18.19 0.50 -9.82
C GLU A 71 -17.86 -0.20 -11.15
N PRO A 72 -16.65 0.02 -11.69
CA PRO A 72 -16.24 -0.62 -12.93
C PRO A 72 -15.92 -2.10 -12.70
N THR A 73 -16.62 -3.00 -13.40
CA THR A 73 -16.35 -4.43 -13.36
C THR A 73 -15.31 -4.86 -14.39
N VAL A 74 -15.08 -4.04 -15.42
CA VAL A 74 -14.09 -4.26 -16.48
C VAL A 74 -13.48 -2.92 -16.85
N VAL A 75 -12.15 -2.84 -16.92
CA VAL A 75 -11.40 -1.67 -17.40
C VAL A 75 -10.46 -2.14 -18.52
N ASP A 76 -10.54 -1.52 -19.69
CA ASP A 76 -9.71 -1.87 -20.87
C ASP A 76 -9.74 -3.39 -21.22
N GLY A 77 -10.91 -4.03 -21.04
CA GLY A 77 -11.08 -5.46 -21.27
C GLY A 77 -10.60 -6.38 -20.15
N ILE A 78 -10.08 -5.83 -19.05
CA ILE A 78 -9.58 -6.59 -17.92
C ILE A 78 -10.62 -6.60 -16.80
N PRO A 79 -11.11 -7.79 -16.37
CA PRO A 79 -11.98 -7.89 -15.20
C PRO A 79 -11.30 -7.32 -13.94
N GLN A 80 -12.05 -6.52 -13.20
CA GLN A 80 -11.57 -5.90 -11.96
C GLN A 80 -11.93 -6.75 -10.75
N ILE A 81 -11.06 -6.73 -9.74
CA ILE A 81 -11.40 -7.27 -8.41
C ILE A 81 -12.41 -6.30 -7.78
N PRO A 82 -13.52 -6.81 -7.20
CA PRO A 82 -14.51 -5.97 -6.52
C PRO A 82 -13.89 -5.11 -5.43
N ILE A 83 -14.38 -3.89 -5.30
CA ILE A 83 -13.95 -2.97 -4.24
C ILE A 83 -14.48 -3.50 -2.89
N GLN A 84 -13.58 -3.72 -1.94
CA GLN A 84 -13.93 -4.29 -0.63
C GLN A 84 -14.32 -3.23 0.40
N GLY A 85 -14.03 -1.95 0.14
CA GLY A 85 -14.34 -0.85 1.06
C GLY A 85 -15.84 -0.58 1.19
N THR A 86 -16.19 0.10 2.26
CA THR A 86 -17.56 0.52 2.60
C THR A 86 -17.67 2.04 2.46
N SER A 87 -18.61 2.54 1.66
CA SER A 87 -18.81 3.98 1.54
C SER A 87 -19.09 4.65 2.88
N MET A 88 -18.43 5.76 3.15
CA MET A 88 -18.58 6.59 4.34
C MET A 88 -19.72 7.62 4.22
N ALA A 89 -20.35 7.74 3.05
CA ALA A 89 -21.37 8.76 2.78
C ALA A 89 -22.54 8.73 3.77
N TYR A 90 -22.87 7.56 4.31
CA TYR A 90 -23.93 7.38 5.31
C TYR A 90 -23.74 8.20 6.61
N SER A 91 -22.50 8.53 6.94
CA SER A 91 -22.14 9.24 8.17
C SER A 91 -21.96 10.76 7.96
N PHE A 92 -22.04 11.27 6.72
CA PHE A 92 -21.66 12.65 6.42
C PHE A 92 -22.50 13.68 7.20
N ASP A 93 -23.80 13.45 7.28
CA ASP A 93 -24.71 14.33 8.02
C ASP A 93 -25.37 13.66 9.24
N ASP A 94 -24.86 12.49 9.64
CA ASP A 94 -25.33 11.76 10.83
C ASP A 94 -24.13 11.21 11.63
N ALA A 95 -23.73 11.95 12.66
CA ALA A 95 -22.66 11.56 13.56
C ALA A 95 -23.00 10.31 14.41
N ALA A 96 -24.30 10.02 14.59
CA ALA A 96 -24.78 8.89 15.36
C ALA A 96 -25.09 7.65 14.50
N ALA A 97 -24.87 7.73 13.18
CA ALA A 97 -25.10 6.60 12.29
C ALA A 97 -24.29 5.37 12.76
N PRO A 98 -24.91 4.18 12.77
CA PRO A 98 -24.19 2.97 13.16
C PRO A 98 -23.05 2.69 12.18
N GLU A 99 -21.93 2.20 12.71
CA GLU A 99 -20.78 1.79 11.93
C GLU A 99 -21.15 0.73 10.90
N ARG A 100 -20.62 0.87 9.68
CA ARG A 100 -20.88 -0.07 8.59
C ARG A 100 -19.65 -0.88 8.19
N HIS A 101 -18.45 -0.34 8.40
CA HIS A 101 -17.19 -1.05 8.21
C HIS A 101 -16.76 -1.64 9.54
N THR A 102 -17.20 -2.86 9.83
CA THR A 102 -17.10 -3.47 11.15
C THR A 102 -15.94 -4.45 11.29
N THR A 103 -15.28 -4.81 10.19
CA THR A 103 -14.16 -5.77 10.22
C THR A 103 -13.08 -5.37 9.23
N GLN A 104 -11.84 -5.22 9.71
CA GLN A 104 -10.69 -4.91 8.88
C GLN A 104 -9.42 -5.60 9.38
N TYR A 105 -8.75 -6.37 8.52
CA TYR A 105 -7.42 -6.88 8.83
C TYR A 105 -6.33 -5.89 8.41
N PHE A 106 -5.18 -6.01 9.07
CA PHE A 106 -3.96 -5.26 8.76
C PHE A 106 -2.77 -6.21 8.75
N GLU A 107 -1.87 -6.05 7.80
CA GLU A 107 -0.60 -6.77 7.80
C GLU A 107 0.48 -5.96 7.08
N ILE A 108 1.65 -5.88 7.66
CA ILE A 108 2.89 -5.47 7.00
C ILE A 108 4.11 -6.05 7.70
N ILE A 109 4.95 -6.77 6.97
CA ILE A 109 6.23 -7.32 7.46
C ILE A 109 6.01 -8.16 8.74
N GLY A 110 4.97 -9.00 8.72
CA GLY A 110 4.60 -9.86 9.85
C GLY A 110 3.83 -9.18 10.98
N ASN A 111 3.91 -7.85 11.13
CA ASN A 111 3.07 -7.10 12.05
C ASN A 111 1.63 -7.17 11.56
N ARG A 112 0.72 -7.54 12.44
CA ARG A 112 -0.65 -7.84 12.04
C ARG A 112 -1.68 -7.42 13.08
N GLY A 113 -2.89 -7.18 12.63
CA GLY A 113 -4.02 -6.86 13.47
C GLY A 113 -5.35 -7.13 12.79
N LEU A 114 -6.38 -7.23 13.59
CA LEU A 114 -7.77 -7.27 13.17
C LEU A 114 -8.58 -6.31 14.03
N TYR A 115 -9.22 -5.34 13.38
CA TYR A 115 -10.31 -4.58 13.98
C TYR A 115 -11.62 -5.34 13.75
N GLN A 116 -12.45 -5.46 14.79
CA GLN A 116 -13.79 -6.03 14.68
C GLN A 116 -14.72 -5.45 15.74
N ASP A 117 -15.77 -4.75 15.31
CA ASP A 117 -16.85 -4.24 16.18
C ASP A 117 -16.32 -3.50 17.43
N GLY A 118 -15.39 -2.56 17.24
CA GLY A 118 -14.80 -1.78 18.34
C GLY A 118 -13.70 -2.50 19.12
N TRP A 119 -13.28 -3.67 18.70
CA TRP A 119 -12.16 -4.40 19.31
C TRP A 119 -10.99 -4.48 18.34
N LEU A 120 -9.77 -4.47 18.88
CA LEU A 120 -8.55 -4.67 18.13
C LEU A 120 -7.74 -5.82 18.71
N ALA A 121 -7.56 -6.88 17.92
CA ALA A 121 -6.58 -7.92 18.20
C ALA A 121 -5.32 -7.62 17.38
N ARG A 122 -4.13 -7.69 18.00
CA ARG A 122 -2.88 -7.40 17.29
C ARG A 122 -1.74 -8.34 17.68
N ALA A 123 -0.77 -8.48 16.81
CA ALA A 123 0.54 -9.07 17.13
C ALA A 123 1.65 -8.24 16.49
N THR A 124 2.56 -7.75 17.32
CA THR A 124 3.74 -7.01 16.90
C THR A 124 4.93 -7.96 16.89
N VAL A 125 5.55 -8.12 15.73
CA VAL A 125 6.64 -9.07 15.50
C VAL A 125 7.97 -8.34 15.33
N LYS A 126 7.95 -7.21 14.63
CA LYS A 126 9.16 -6.48 14.26
C LYS A 126 8.94 -4.98 14.28
N LEU A 127 9.86 -4.27 14.90
CA LEU A 127 9.84 -2.82 14.92
C LEU A 127 10.65 -2.23 13.73
N PRO A 128 10.31 -1.04 13.23
CA PRO A 128 10.95 -0.47 12.04
C PRO A 128 12.47 -0.26 12.16
N TRP A 129 12.99 -0.15 13.36
CA TRP A 129 14.41 0.02 13.66
C TRP A 129 15.14 -1.28 13.95
N GLU A 130 14.45 -2.41 13.97
CA GLU A 130 15.07 -3.74 14.11
C GLU A 130 15.51 -4.24 12.75
N THR A 131 16.81 -4.37 12.58
CA THR A 131 17.44 -4.77 11.30
C THR A 131 17.79 -6.24 11.21
N THR A 132 17.34 -7.07 12.15
CA THR A 132 17.57 -8.51 12.11
C THR A 132 16.91 -9.15 10.89
N MET A 133 17.69 -9.96 10.19
CA MET A 133 17.33 -10.59 8.90
C MET A 133 16.69 -11.99 9.06
N MET A 134 16.18 -12.32 10.23
CA MET A 134 15.62 -13.66 10.48
C MET A 134 14.11 -13.60 10.34
N ASN A 135 13.55 -14.57 9.61
CA ASN A 135 12.11 -14.80 9.61
C ASN A 135 11.69 -15.33 10.98
N THR A 136 11.09 -14.49 11.78
CA THR A 136 10.69 -14.78 13.17
C THR A 136 9.17 -14.89 13.34
N VAL A 137 8.42 -14.85 12.25
CA VAL A 137 6.95 -14.89 12.33
C VAL A 137 6.50 -16.29 12.73
N ALA A 138 6.36 -16.51 14.03
CA ALA A 138 5.57 -17.62 14.52
C ALA A 138 4.08 -17.21 14.49
N ALA A 139 3.24 -18.07 13.97
CA ALA A 139 1.83 -17.76 13.72
C ALA A 139 1.05 -17.43 15.01
N ASP A 140 1.54 -17.83 16.17
CA ASP A 140 0.77 -17.88 17.42
C ASP A 140 1.24 -16.95 18.53
N ASP A 141 2.40 -16.31 18.45
CA ASP A 141 2.97 -15.62 19.59
C ASP A 141 2.63 -14.14 19.63
N GLY A 142 2.40 -13.62 20.86
CA GLY A 142 2.37 -12.19 21.12
C GLY A 142 1.06 -11.49 20.76
N TRP A 143 -0.04 -12.20 20.62
CA TRP A 143 -1.34 -11.54 20.41
C TRP A 143 -1.85 -10.84 21.65
N GLU A 144 -2.30 -9.62 21.47
CA GLU A 144 -2.90 -8.74 22.45
C GLU A 144 -4.32 -8.38 22.01
N LEU A 145 -5.16 -7.96 22.94
CA LEU A 145 -6.56 -7.61 22.68
C LEU A 145 -6.92 -6.31 23.39
N TYR A 146 -7.62 -5.42 22.69
CA TYR A 146 -8.01 -4.11 23.20
C TYR A 146 -9.47 -3.80 22.86
N ASN A 147 -10.17 -3.14 23.80
CA ASN A 147 -11.46 -2.53 23.53
C ASN A 147 -11.22 -1.05 23.14
N THR A 148 -11.30 -0.74 21.87
CA THR A 148 -10.96 0.60 21.34
C THR A 148 -11.98 1.67 21.70
N LEU A 149 -13.18 1.29 22.14
CA LEU A 149 -14.22 2.20 22.57
C LEU A 149 -13.97 2.74 23.99
N GLU A 150 -13.26 1.96 24.81
CA GLU A 150 -12.95 2.30 26.21
C GLU A 150 -11.49 2.67 26.41
N ASP A 151 -10.59 2.11 25.59
CA ASP A 151 -9.14 2.32 25.64
C ASP A 151 -8.63 2.85 24.30
N PHE A 152 -8.80 4.14 24.09
CA PHE A 152 -8.39 4.84 22.86
C PHE A 152 -6.90 4.70 22.52
N SER A 153 -6.04 4.58 23.54
CA SER A 153 -4.58 4.54 23.38
C SER A 153 -3.99 3.13 23.44
N LEU A 154 -4.80 2.10 23.56
CA LEU A 154 -4.39 0.68 23.57
C LEU A 154 -3.38 0.36 24.68
N THR A 155 -3.72 0.74 25.92
CA THR A 155 -2.84 0.60 27.08
C THR A 155 -3.16 -0.62 27.94
N HIS A 156 -4.39 -1.15 27.86
CA HIS A 156 -4.86 -2.25 28.68
C HIS A 156 -5.11 -3.50 27.84
N ASN A 157 -4.12 -4.40 27.84
CA ASN A 157 -4.25 -5.67 27.13
C ASN A 157 -5.22 -6.61 27.85
N LEU A 158 -6.35 -6.88 27.20
CA LEU A 158 -7.46 -7.69 27.70
C LEU A 158 -7.41 -9.16 27.25
N ALA A 159 -6.32 -9.61 26.63
CA ALA A 159 -6.19 -10.96 26.07
C ALA A 159 -6.43 -12.08 27.11
N ALA A 160 -5.96 -11.87 28.35
CA ALA A 160 -6.14 -12.84 29.44
C ALA A 160 -7.58 -12.83 30.01
N GLU A 161 -8.30 -11.70 29.87
CA GLU A 161 -9.67 -11.55 30.37
C GLU A 161 -10.71 -12.07 29.38
N PHE A 162 -10.42 -11.95 28.07
CA PHE A 162 -11.32 -12.34 26.98
C PHE A 162 -10.66 -13.32 26.00
N PRO A 163 -10.15 -14.48 26.45
CA PRO A 163 -9.42 -15.42 25.61
C PRO A 163 -10.25 -15.98 24.43
N ASP A 164 -11.55 -16.19 24.63
CA ASP A 164 -12.44 -16.71 23.59
C ASP A 164 -12.66 -15.67 22.48
N ARG A 165 -12.78 -14.38 22.84
CA ARG A 165 -12.86 -13.30 21.86
C ARG A 165 -11.57 -13.20 21.07
N LEU A 166 -10.42 -13.22 21.72
CA LEU A 166 -9.14 -13.22 21.04
C LEU A 166 -9.00 -14.38 20.07
N ALA A 167 -9.40 -15.58 20.50
CA ALA A 167 -9.35 -16.77 19.64
C ALA A 167 -10.27 -16.62 18.41
N ALA A 168 -11.46 -16.08 18.57
CA ALA A 168 -12.39 -15.82 17.48
C ALA A 168 -11.81 -14.77 16.50
N MET A 169 -11.27 -13.66 16.99
CA MET A 169 -10.68 -12.62 16.15
C MET A 169 -9.43 -13.11 15.41
N ARG A 170 -8.62 -13.96 16.01
CA ARG A 170 -7.49 -14.61 15.35
C ARG A 170 -7.94 -15.53 14.21
N ALA A 171 -9.05 -16.26 14.41
CA ALA A 171 -9.63 -17.09 13.35
C ALA A 171 -10.12 -16.23 12.19
N THR A 172 -10.82 -15.13 12.46
CA THR A 172 -11.25 -14.17 11.44
C THR A 172 -10.06 -13.55 10.70
N PHE A 173 -8.99 -13.16 11.42
CA PHE A 173 -7.77 -12.69 10.77
C PHE A 173 -7.20 -13.72 9.78
N LEU A 174 -7.18 -14.99 10.16
CA LEU A 174 -6.68 -16.06 9.30
C LEU A 174 -7.54 -16.25 8.05
N GLU A 175 -8.86 -16.18 8.20
CA GLU A 175 -9.80 -16.24 7.07
C GLU A 175 -9.57 -15.09 6.09
N GLU A 176 -9.44 -13.86 6.59
CA GLU A 176 -9.12 -12.68 5.79
C GLU A 176 -7.73 -12.80 5.12
N ALA A 177 -6.74 -13.29 5.84
CA ALA A 177 -5.38 -13.48 5.32
C ALA A 177 -5.34 -14.51 4.19
N ILE A 178 -6.15 -15.57 4.25
CA ILE A 178 -6.29 -16.57 3.19
C ILE A 178 -7.01 -15.96 1.98
N ALA A 179 -8.14 -15.30 2.22
CA ALA A 179 -8.96 -14.70 1.16
C ALA A 179 -8.19 -13.63 0.35
N ASN A 180 -7.33 -12.88 1.03
CA ASN A 180 -6.58 -11.76 0.47
C ASN A 180 -5.12 -12.10 0.11
N GLN A 181 -4.73 -13.39 0.11
CA GLN A 181 -3.39 -13.87 -0.29
C GLN A 181 -2.25 -13.26 0.56
N VAL A 182 -2.50 -13.01 1.84
CA VAL A 182 -1.51 -12.46 2.78
C VAL A 182 -0.50 -13.53 3.22
N LEU A 183 -0.88 -14.79 3.20
CA LEU A 183 -0.04 -15.90 3.60
C LEU A 183 0.90 -16.39 2.47
N PRO A 184 2.11 -16.85 2.82
CA PRO A 184 2.71 -16.91 4.16
C PRO A 184 3.13 -15.54 4.66
N LEU A 185 3.02 -15.31 5.98
CA LEU A 185 3.55 -14.11 6.60
C LEU A 185 5.07 -14.05 6.45
N ASP A 186 5.61 -12.87 6.18
CA ASP A 186 7.03 -12.68 5.92
C ASP A 186 7.54 -11.36 6.53
N ASP A 187 8.40 -11.45 7.55
CA ASP A 187 9.01 -10.30 8.23
C ASP A 187 10.36 -9.88 7.63
N ARG A 188 10.83 -10.53 6.56
CA ARG A 188 12.05 -10.14 5.85
C ARG A 188 11.87 -8.79 5.15
N LEU A 189 12.90 -7.95 5.20
CA LEU A 189 12.85 -6.60 4.62
C LEU A 189 13.37 -6.55 3.18
N LEU A 190 14.65 -6.84 3.00
CA LEU A 190 15.33 -6.68 1.72
C LEU A 190 15.18 -7.91 0.84
N GLU A 191 15.20 -9.09 1.44
CA GLU A 191 15.12 -10.38 0.73
C GLU A 191 13.80 -10.52 -0.03
N ARG A 192 12.70 -9.96 0.52
CA ARG A 192 11.39 -9.96 -0.15
C ARG A 192 11.36 -9.17 -1.47
N LEU A 193 12.34 -8.28 -1.69
CA LEU A 193 12.50 -7.55 -2.95
C LEU A 193 13.17 -8.40 -4.04
N LEU A 194 13.82 -9.50 -3.65
CA LEU A 194 14.48 -10.41 -4.56
C LEU A 194 13.61 -11.66 -4.78
N PRO A 195 13.11 -11.91 -6.00
CA PRO A 195 12.23 -13.05 -6.28
C PRO A 195 12.82 -14.39 -5.80
N GLU A 196 14.11 -14.63 -6.02
CA GLU A 196 14.80 -15.85 -5.63
C GLU A 196 14.83 -16.03 -4.11
N ALA A 197 15.12 -14.97 -3.36
CA ALA A 197 15.16 -14.99 -1.90
C ALA A 197 13.77 -15.11 -1.27
N ALA A 198 12.76 -14.49 -1.89
CA ALA A 198 11.38 -14.57 -1.45
C ALA A 198 10.70 -15.89 -1.82
N GLY A 199 11.27 -16.65 -2.75
CA GLY A 199 10.69 -17.89 -3.25
C GLY A 199 9.48 -17.67 -4.19
N ARG A 200 9.32 -16.47 -4.74
CA ARG A 200 8.26 -16.16 -5.70
C ARG A 200 8.75 -16.32 -7.15
N PRO A 201 7.89 -16.71 -8.09
CA PRO A 201 8.28 -16.83 -9.48
C PRO A 201 8.64 -15.44 -10.05
N THR A 202 9.71 -15.38 -10.86
CA THR A 202 9.99 -14.22 -11.68
C THR A 202 9.18 -14.26 -12.97
N MET A 203 8.59 -13.13 -13.37
CA MET A 203 7.88 -13.03 -14.64
C MET A 203 8.82 -13.14 -15.85
N MET A 204 10.09 -12.83 -15.66
CA MET A 204 11.10 -12.89 -16.73
C MET A 204 11.67 -14.29 -16.92
N GLY A 205 11.77 -15.13 -15.88
CA GLY A 205 12.41 -16.44 -15.97
C GLY A 205 13.81 -16.31 -16.56
N ASP A 206 14.14 -17.16 -17.52
CA ASP A 206 15.44 -17.19 -18.23
C ASP A 206 15.47 -16.30 -19.50
N ARG A 207 14.53 -15.37 -19.65
CA ARG A 207 14.47 -14.49 -20.82
C ARG A 207 15.65 -13.54 -20.86
N THR A 208 16.27 -13.43 -22.03
CA THR A 208 17.35 -12.48 -22.31
C THR A 208 16.92 -11.35 -23.25
N ALA A 209 15.69 -11.40 -23.74
CA ALA A 209 15.09 -10.38 -24.60
C ALA A 209 13.62 -10.17 -24.23
N LEU A 210 13.15 -8.94 -24.42
CA LEU A 210 11.77 -8.54 -24.16
C LEU A 210 11.31 -7.59 -25.24
N ASP A 211 10.20 -7.92 -25.90
CA ASP A 211 9.51 -7.03 -26.82
C ASP A 211 8.46 -6.23 -26.08
N LEU A 212 8.51 -4.91 -26.22
CA LEU A 212 7.53 -3.98 -25.65
C LEU A 212 6.75 -3.30 -26.78
N TYR A 213 5.48 -3.05 -26.53
CA TYR A 213 4.56 -2.42 -27.48
C TYR A 213 4.04 -1.08 -26.93
N PRO A 214 3.56 -0.18 -27.79
CA PRO A 214 2.93 1.05 -27.35
C PRO A 214 1.79 0.78 -26.32
N GLY A 215 1.74 1.60 -25.26
CA GLY A 215 0.80 1.40 -24.16
C GLY A 215 1.32 0.53 -23.01
N ALA A 216 2.52 -0.03 -23.11
CA ALA A 216 3.18 -0.72 -22.01
C ALA A 216 3.77 0.33 -21.04
N TRP A 217 3.05 0.67 -19.99
CA TRP A 217 3.46 1.64 -18.99
C TRP A 217 3.10 1.16 -17.59
N HIS A 218 3.69 1.78 -16.57
CA HIS A 218 3.58 1.35 -15.16
C HIS A 218 4.01 -0.11 -14.91
N LEU A 219 4.93 -0.64 -15.72
CA LEU A 219 5.47 -1.97 -15.51
C LEU A 219 6.34 -1.96 -14.25
N VAL A 220 6.04 -2.87 -13.33
CA VAL A 220 6.87 -3.05 -12.13
C VAL A 220 8.21 -3.66 -12.51
N GLU A 221 9.26 -3.38 -11.73
CA GLU A 221 10.62 -3.76 -12.06
C GLU A 221 10.78 -5.28 -12.29
N ASP A 222 10.10 -6.11 -11.52
CA ASP A 222 10.14 -7.57 -11.66
C ASP A 222 9.43 -8.12 -12.90
N SER A 223 8.66 -7.29 -13.61
CA SER A 223 7.97 -7.66 -14.85
C SER A 223 8.74 -7.31 -16.12
N ILE A 224 9.96 -6.79 -15.98
CA ILE A 224 10.84 -6.41 -17.10
C ILE A 224 12.24 -6.98 -16.88
N LEU A 225 13.04 -7.02 -17.98
CA LEU A 225 14.44 -7.42 -17.88
C LEU A 225 15.23 -6.37 -17.11
N SER A 226 15.98 -6.81 -16.11
CA SER A 226 16.93 -5.95 -15.42
C SER A 226 18.14 -5.70 -16.34
N ILE A 227 18.35 -4.46 -16.72
CA ILE A 227 19.54 -4.02 -17.49
C ILE A 227 20.55 -3.29 -16.60
N LYS A 228 20.41 -3.39 -15.29
CA LYS A 228 21.31 -2.77 -14.32
C LYS A 228 22.66 -3.50 -14.31
N ASN A 229 23.73 -2.72 -14.51
CA ASN A 229 25.10 -3.23 -14.49
C ASN A 229 25.37 -4.41 -15.45
N VAL A 230 24.65 -4.46 -16.58
CA VAL A 230 24.87 -5.44 -17.64
C VAL A 230 24.89 -4.75 -18.99
N SER A 231 25.66 -5.29 -19.94
CA SER A 231 25.62 -4.84 -21.33
C SER A 231 24.26 -5.19 -21.93
N SER A 232 23.59 -4.18 -22.50
CA SER A 232 22.27 -4.33 -23.10
C SER A 232 22.15 -3.57 -24.40
N SER A 233 21.18 -3.93 -25.22
CA SER A 233 20.87 -3.25 -26.47
C SER A 233 19.37 -2.90 -26.47
N LEU A 234 19.07 -1.67 -26.88
CA LEU A 234 17.70 -1.21 -27.10
C LEU A 234 17.51 -1.02 -28.61
N LEU A 235 16.48 -1.65 -29.16
CA LEU A 235 16.10 -1.51 -30.56
C LEU A 235 14.65 -1.01 -30.63
N ALA A 236 14.44 0.14 -31.25
CA ALA A 236 13.11 0.68 -31.46
C ALA A 236 12.77 0.76 -32.94
N ARG A 237 11.58 0.34 -33.34
CA ARG A 237 11.00 0.61 -34.63
C ARG A 237 10.06 1.80 -34.51
N VAL A 238 10.45 2.93 -35.09
CA VAL A 238 9.68 4.17 -35.01
C VAL A 238 9.22 4.57 -36.40
N SER A 239 7.98 5.00 -36.55
CA SER A 239 7.48 5.64 -37.77
C SER A 239 7.22 7.11 -37.46
N VAL A 240 7.83 7.98 -38.26
CA VAL A 240 7.67 9.43 -38.14
C VAL A 240 6.91 9.93 -39.38
N ASN A 241 5.91 10.79 -39.18
CA ASN A 241 5.21 11.45 -40.29
C ASN A 241 6.06 12.59 -40.80
N ASP A 242 6.15 12.72 -42.11
CA ASP A 242 7.01 13.72 -42.79
C ASP A 242 6.64 15.18 -42.45
N ASP A 243 5.43 15.41 -41.97
CA ASP A 243 4.89 16.75 -41.68
C ASP A 243 5.07 17.20 -40.22
N ILE A 244 5.67 16.38 -39.35
CA ILE A 244 5.79 16.65 -37.91
C ILE A 244 7.23 16.46 -37.47
N GLU A 245 7.80 17.47 -36.81
CA GLU A 245 9.05 17.30 -36.08
C GLU A 245 8.83 16.25 -34.97
N ALA A 246 9.57 15.14 -35.06
CA ALA A 246 9.39 14.05 -34.10
C ALA A 246 10.08 14.39 -32.78
N ASP A 247 9.27 14.48 -31.72
CA ASP A 247 9.74 14.63 -30.35
C ASP A 247 8.95 13.68 -29.43
N GLY A 248 9.62 13.07 -28.47
CA GLY A 248 8.95 12.26 -27.47
C GLY A 248 9.73 11.06 -26.97
N VAL A 249 9.27 10.48 -25.88
CA VAL A 249 9.90 9.33 -25.25
C VAL A 249 9.50 8.04 -25.96
N ILE A 250 10.52 7.29 -26.42
CA ILE A 250 10.35 5.95 -26.98
C ILE A 250 10.19 4.94 -25.85
N ILE A 251 11.12 4.96 -24.89
CA ILE A 251 11.10 4.09 -23.71
C ILE A 251 11.93 4.74 -22.59
N ALA A 252 11.45 4.61 -21.36
CA ALA A 252 12.16 5.06 -20.17
C ALA A 252 11.92 4.10 -18.99
N GLN A 253 12.91 4.03 -18.11
CA GLN A 253 12.82 3.30 -16.86
C GLN A 253 13.46 4.12 -15.74
N GLY A 254 12.78 4.20 -14.59
CA GLY A 254 13.29 4.88 -13.41
C GLY A 254 12.46 6.11 -13.03
N SER A 255 13.13 7.06 -12.40
CA SER A 255 12.53 8.30 -11.92
C SER A 255 13.50 9.47 -12.01
N ARG A 256 13.07 10.65 -11.50
CA ARG A 256 13.95 11.82 -11.40
C ARG A 256 15.23 11.58 -10.56
N PHE A 257 15.29 10.55 -9.73
CA PHE A 257 16.41 10.24 -8.85
C PHE A 257 17.42 9.26 -9.47
N GLY A 258 17.01 8.53 -10.50
CA GLY A 258 17.87 7.58 -11.18
C GLY A 258 17.11 6.81 -12.24
N GLY A 259 17.78 6.40 -13.30
CA GLY A 259 17.18 5.66 -14.40
C GLY A 259 17.74 6.09 -15.76
N TRP A 260 17.02 5.78 -16.80
CA TRP A 260 17.43 6.09 -18.16
C TRP A 260 16.22 6.37 -19.05
N SER A 261 16.45 7.09 -20.11
CA SER A 261 15.46 7.40 -21.14
C SER A 261 16.09 7.33 -22.54
N PHE A 262 15.37 6.69 -23.46
CA PHE A 262 15.64 6.73 -24.88
C PHE A 262 14.47 7.46 -25.55
N TYR A 263 14.75 8.56 -26.22
CA TYR A 263 13.72 9.48 -26.72
C TYR A 263 14.15 10.11 -28.04
N VAL A 264 13.30 10.88 -28.67
CA VAL A 264 13.61 11.72 -29.83
C VAL A 264 13.49 13.18 -29.43
N GLU A 265 14.47 13.99 -29.76
CA GLU A 265 14.49 15.42 -29.54
C GLU A 265 15.08 16.12 -30.76
N GLY A 266 14.32 17.04 -31.36
CA GLY A 266 14.71 17.73 -32.59
C GLY A 266 15.01 16.76 -33.73
N GLY A 267 14.34 15.64 -33.82
CA GLY A 267 14.57 14.61 -34.84
C GLY A 267 15.75 13.66 -34.60
N TYR A 268 16.48 13.81 -33.49
CA TYR A 268 17.60 12.94 -33.11
C TYR A 268 17.20 11.99 -31.98
N PRO A 269 17.70 10.75 -31.92
CA PRO A 269 17.39 9.78 -30.89
C PRO A 269 18.45 9.74 -29.77
N PRO A 270 18.47 10.68 -28.81
CA PRO A 270 19.35 10.63 -27.65
C PRO A 270 18.99 9.53 -26.68
N TYR A 271 20.00 9.07 -25.94
CA TYR A 271 19.88 8.25 -24.75
C TYR A 271 20.46 8.99 -23.55
N THR A 272 19.72 9.11 -22.49
CA THR A 272 20.17 9.77 -21.26
C THR A 272 20.13 8.80 -20.11
N TYR A 273 21.20 8.74 -19.34
CA TYR A 273 21.28 7.99 -18.09
C TYR A 273 21.42 8.95 -16.91
N ASN A 274 20.59 8.75 -15.90
CA ASN A 274 20.63 9.52 -14.65
C ASN A 274 21.16 8.62 -13.53
N ASN A 275 22.35 8.90 -13.06
CA ASN A 275 22.94 8.22 -11.90
C ASN A 275 22.82 9.09 -10.65
N LEU A 276 21.69 8.96 -9.96
CA LEU A 276 21.42 9.68 -8.71
C LEU A 276 21.52 11.22 -8.80
N GLY A 277 21.13 11.76 -9.95
CA GLY A 277 21.17 13.21 -10.22
C GLY A 277 22.33 13.66 -11.13
N GLU A 278 23.25 12.77 -11.46
CA GLU A 278 24.27 13.01 -12.48
C GLU A 278 23.79 12.46 -13.82
N LEU A 279 23.58 13.37 -14.78
CA LEU A 279 23.10 13.04 -16.13
C LEU A 279 24.30 12.78 -17.08
N THR A 280 24.20 11.72 -17.86
CA THR A 280 25.15 11.37 -18.93
C THR A 280 24.41 11.00 -20.21
#